data_0d6db4e1d23bc141043823ed6fb50417
#
_entry.id   0d6db4e1d23bc141043823ed6fb50417
#
_cell.length_a   1.000
_cell.length_b   1.000
_cell.length_c   1.000
_cell.angle_alpha   90.00
_cell.angle_beta   90.00
_cell.angle_gamma   90.00
#
_symmetry.space_group_name_H-M   'P 1'
#
loop_
_entity.id
_entity.type
_entity.pdbx_description
1 polymer ?
#
loop_
_entity_poly.entity_id
_entity_poly.type
_entity_poly.pdbx_seq_one_letter_code
_entity_poly.pdbx_strand_id
1 'polypeptide(L)'
;MAIIAAETRSIERVDPADPANESSTENRVSLAGTVWFPDSSRKTATAIEDANREGLPLLIFANFRGFSGGMSDMAQAILREGAKIVDGLSSYKQPVIVYLVPNGELRGGAWVVLDPSINPEYMSMFVDNESRGGVLEPEGIVEGE
;
A
#
# COMPACT_ATOMS: atom_id res chain seq x y z
N MET A 1 17.38 1.13 -10.50
CA MET A 1 16.06 0.52 -10.22
C MET A 1 15.55 1.05 -8.91
N ALA A 2 14.28 1.44 -8.87
CA ALA A 2 13.63 1.82 -7.63
C ALA A 2 13.00 0.59 -6.95
N ILE A 3 12.97 0.57 -5.62
CA ILE A 3 12.41 -0.53 -4.84
C ILE A 3 11.42 0.03 -3.81
N ILE A 4 10.23 -0.54 -3.78
CA ILE A 4 9.24 -0.33 -2.72
C ILE A 4 9.05 -1.67 -2.02
N ALA A 5 9.13 -1.67 -0.70
CA ALA A 5 8.93 -2.87 0.10
C ALA A 5 8.02 -2.57 1.29
N ALA A 6 7.12 -3.50 1.57
CA ALA A 6 6.28 -3.42 2.76
C ALA A 6 7.09 -3.70 4.03
N GLU A 7 6.88 -2.88 5.06
CA GLU A 7 7.35 -3.23 6.40
C GLU A 7 6.43 -4.31 6.98
N THR A 8 7.01 -5.41 7.41
CA THR A 8 6.26 -6.55 7.95
C THR A 8 6.01 -6.47 9.46
N ARG A 9 6.75 -5.58 10.13
CA ARG A 9 6.63 -5.36 11.57
C ARG A 9 5.63 -4.26 11.86
N SER A 10 5.24 -4.14 13.12
CA SER A 10 4.53 -2.95 13.58
C SER A 10 5.44 -1.74 13.57
N ILE A 11 4.89 -0.61 13.17
CA ILE A 11 5.56 0.70 13.22
C ILE A 11 4.91 1.54 14.32
N GLU A 12 5.71 2.36 14.97
CA GLU A 12 5.22 3.29 15.97
C GLU A 12 5.07 4.68 15.36
N ARG A 13 3.85 5.21 15.44
CA ARG A 13 3.60 6.62 15.10
C ARG A 13 3.54 7.42 16.39
N VAL A 14 4.29 8.49 16.43
CA VAL A 14 4.31 9.42 17.56
C VAL A 14 3.59 10.69 17.15
N ASP A 15 2.46 10.96 17.80
CA ASP A 15 1.75 12.22 17.64
C ASP A 15 2.21 13.13 18.79
N PRO A 16 2.97 14.19 18.51
CA PRO A 16 3.53 15.04 19.56
C PRO A 16 2.43 15.78 20.31
N ALA A 17 2.73 16.14 21.57
CA ALA A 17 1.85 16.99 22.35
C ALA A 17 1.70 18.34 21.65
N ASP A 18 0.48 18.90 21.69
CA ASP A 18 0.22 20.25 21.17
C ASP A 18 0.84 21.29 22.13
N PRO A 19 1.84 22.07 21.69
CA PRO A 19 2.49 23.04 22.55
C PRO A 19 1.56 24.20 22.98
N ALA A 20 0.43 24.37 22.28
CA ALA A 20 -0.56 25.38 22.63
C ALA A 20 -1.58 24.91 23.66
N ASN A 21 -1.55 23.63 24.03
CA ASN A 21 -2.47 23.03 24.98
C ASN A 21 -1.72 22.29 26.09
N GLU A 22 -1.64 22.88 27.26
CA GLU A 22 -0.92 22.33 28.42
C GLU A 22 -1.42 20.96 28.89
N SER A 23 -2.65 20.60 28.56
CA SER A 23 -3.22 19.28 28.89
C SER A 23 -2.94 18.23 27.82
N SER A 24 -2.36 18.62 26.69
CA SER A 24 -2.00 17.69 25.63
C SER A 24 -0.76 16.89 26.01
N THR A 25 -0.79 15.59 25.72
CA THR A 25 0.33 14.67 25.94
C THR A 25 0.71 14.00 24.63
N GLU A 26 1.99 13.62 24.51
CA GLU A 26 2.44 12.79 23.40
C GLU A 26 1.64 11.49 23.37
N ASN A 27 1.16 11.13 22.20
CA ASN A 27 0.46 9.88 21.97
C ASN A 27 1.27 8.97 21.03
N ARG A 28 1.43 7.72 21.44
CA ARG A 28 2.13 6.69 20.64
C ARG A 28 1.14 5.63 20.21
N VAL A 29 1.08 5.39 18.91
CA VAL A 29 0.16 4.41 18.31
C VAL A 29 0.98 3.38 17.54
N SER A 30 0.73 2.11 17.82
CA SER A 30 1.31 1.01 17.04
C SER A 30 0.43 0.72 15.82
N LEU A 31 1.03 0.73 14.65
CA LEU A 31 0.37 0.50 13.38
C LEU A 31 0.97 -0.72 12.67
N ALA A 32 0.12 -1.50 12.00
CA ALA A 32 0.61 -2.61 11.17
C ALA A 32 1.30 -2.08 9.92
N GLY A 33 2.56 -2.45 9.71
CA GLY A 33 3.33 -2.02 8.54
C GLY A 33 2.80 -2.57 7.21
N THR A 34 2.04 -3.67 7.26
CA THR A 34 1.40 -4.30 6.09
C THR A 34 0.08 -3.67 5.68
N VAL A 35 -0.37 -2.63 6.37
CA VAL A 35 -1.60 -1.89 6.07
C VAL A 35 -1.23 -0.48 5.60
N TRP A 36 -1.85 -0.04 4.52
CA TRP A 36 -1.72 1.35 4.09
C TRP A 36 -2.62 2.26 4.90
N PHE A 37 -2.00 3.27 5.47
CA PHE A 37 -2.65 4.43 6.09
C PHE A 37 -2.52 5.64 5.14
N PRO A 38 -3.23 6.75 5.35
CA PRO A 38 -3.14 7.91 4.46
C PRO A 38 -1.71 8.37 4.19
N ASP A 39 -0.89 8.45 5.22
CA ASP A 39 0.50 8.90 5.09
C ASP A 39 1.39 7.91 4.33
N SER A 40 1.28 6.62 4.61
CA SER A 40 2.06 5.60 3.91
C SER A 40 1.59 5.43 2.46
N SER A 41 0.30 5.59 2.18
CA SER A 41 -0.22 5.60 0.81
C SER A 41 0.33 6.79 0.01
N ARG A 42 0.34 7.97 0.61
CA ARG A 42 0.91 9.18 -0.01
C ARG A 42 2.40 9.01 -0.29
N LYS A 43 3.13 8.48 0.68
CA LYS A 43 4.56 8.17 0.53
C LYS A 43 4.79 7.21 -0.62
N THR A 44 4.00 6.15 -0.73
CA THR A 44 4.08 5.17 -1.81
C THR A 44 3.80 5.82 -3.17
N ALA A 45 2.73 6.60 -3.28
CA ALA A 45 2.38 7.30 -4.52
C ALA A 45 3.49 8.27 -4.95
N THR A 46 4.06 9.01 -4.02
CA THR A 46 5.18 9.94 -4.28
C THR A 46 6.42 9.19 -4.76
N ALA A 47 6.76 8.07 -4.13
CA ALA A 47 7.89 7.24 -4.55
C ALA A 47 7.71 6.68 -5.97
N ILE A 48 6.51 6.27 -6.33
CA ILE A 48 6.18 5.79 -7.68
C ILE A 48 6.35 6.94 -8.69
N GLU A 49 5.80 8.09 -8.39
CA GLU A 49 5.89 9.27 -9.27
C GLU A 49 7.35 9.70 -9.47
N ASP A 50 8.14 9.78 -8.42
CA ASP A 50 9.54 10.17 -8.48
C ASP A 50 10.37 9.16 -9.29
N ALA A 51 10.16 7.86 -9.08
CA ALA A 51 10.84 6.80 -9.82
C ALA A 51 10.49 6.84 -11.32
N ASN A 52 9.23 7.12 -11.67
CA ASN A 52 8.83 7.29 -13.05
C ASN A 52 9.49 8.52 -13.69
N ARG A 53 9.53 9.64 -12.97
CA ARG A 53 10.20 10.87 -13.42
C ARG A 53 11.69 10.67 -13.67
N GLU A 54 12.35 9.87 -12.85
CA GLU A 54 13.75 9.51 -13.01
C GLU A 54 13.99 8.42 -14.08
N GLY A 55 12.94 7.85 -14.66
CA GLY A 55 13.06 6.82 -15.68
C GLY A 55 13.56 5.47 -15.15
N LEU A 56 13.26 5.14 -13.90
CA LEU A 56 13.74 3.92 -13.26
C LEU A 56 12.72 2.78 -13.36
N PRO A 57 13.15 1.55 -13.69
CA PRO A 57 12.32 0.37 -13.44
C PRO A 57 11.96 0.25 -11.96
N LEU A 58 10.77 -0.24 -11.67
CA LEU A 58 10.23 -0.35 -10.31
C LEU A 58 10.01 -1.80 -9.92
N LEU A 59 10.52 -2.18 -8.75
CA LEU A 59 10.26 -3.47 -8.11
C LEU A 59 9.50 -3.23 -6.80
N ILE A 60 8.33 -3.85 -6.68
CA ILE A 60 7.49 -3.77 -5.49
C ILE A 60 7.48 -5.14 -4.81
N PHE A 61 8.07 -5.23 -3.63
CA PHE A 61 7.93 -6.40 -2.75
C PHE A 61 6.62 -6.25 -1.98
N ALA A 62 5.58 -6.92 -2.48
CA ALA A 62 4.24 -6.74 -1.96
C ALA A 62 3.96 -7.66 -0.78
N ASN A 63 3.50 -7.05 0.31
CA ASN A 63 2.93 -7.70 1.47
C ASN A 63 1.98 -6.69 2.11
N PHE A 64 0.80 -6.53 1.50
CA PHE A 64 -0.18 -5.53 1.91
C PHE A 64 -1.54 -6.19 2.13
N ARG A 65 -2.07 -6.05 3.32
CA ARG A 65 -3.36 -6.62 3.72
C ARG A 65 -4.55 -5.75 3.33
N GLY A 66 -4.31 -4.50 2.95
CA GLY A 66 -5.31 -3.56 2.55
C GLY A 66 -5.03 -2.15 3.03
N PHE A 67 -6.07 -1.34 3.04
CA PHE A 67 -6.05 0.02 3.56
C PHE A 67 -6.74 0.07 4.93
N SER A 68 -6.35 1.03 5.78
CA SER A 68 -6.99 1.21 7.08
C SER A 68 -8.47 1.59 6.91
N GLY A 69 -9.35 0.89 7.62
CA GLY A 69 -10.79 1.14 7.59
C GLY A 69 -11.27 2.13 8.64
N GLY A 70 -10.57 3.25 8.82
CA GLY A 70 -10.86 4.23 9.86
C GLY A 70 -12.19 4.99 9.70
N MET A 71 -12.40 6.03 10.51
CA MET A 71 -13.59 6.88 10.46
C MET A 71 -13.79 7.50 9.08
N SER A 72 -15.00 7.97 8.78
CA SER A 72 -15.41 8.46 7.45
C SER A 72 -14.44 9.46 6.80
N ASP A 73 -13.90 10.38 7.57
CA ASP A 73 -12.95 11.38 7.05
C ASP A 73 -11.61 10.73 6.67
N MET A 74 -11.16 9.73 7.43
CA MET A 74 -10.00 8.93 7.10
C MET A 74 -10.24 8.02 5.89
N ALA A 75 -11.45 7.50 5.72
CA ALA A 75 -11.80 6.69 4.57
C ALA A 75 -11.69 7.49 3.25
N GLN A 76 -12.14 8.74 3.24
CA GLN A 76 -12.00 9.62 2.06
C GLN A 76 -10.53 9.93 1.76
N ALA A 77 -9.71 10.18 2.77
CA ALA A 77 -8.28 10.38 2.60
C ALA A 77 -7.59 9.14 2.04
N ILE A 78 -7.94 7.96 2.52
CA ILE A 78 -7.40 6.68 2.05
C ILE A 78 -7.77 6.44 0.59
N LEU A 79 -9.02 6.67 0.18
CA LEU A 79 -9.44 6.51 -1.20
C LEU A 79 -8.70 7.46 -2.13
N ARG A 80 -8.50 8.70 -1.71
CA ARG A 80 -7.75 9.71 -2.46
C ARG A 80 -6.29 9.32 -2.65
N GLU A 81 -5.63 8.89 -1.59
CA GLU A 81 -4.23 8.52 -1.65
C GLU A 81 -4.02 7.18 -2.39
N GLY A 82 -4.96 6.24 -2.26
CA GLY A 82 -4.98 5.01 -3.03
C GLY A 82 -5.15 5.25 -4.53
N ALA A 83 -6.01 6.19 -4.92
CA ALA A 83 -6.18 6.59 -6.31
C ALA A 83 -4.89 7.16 -6.91
N LYS A 84 -4.10 7.89 -6.13
CA LYS A 84 -2.80 8.40 -6.58
C LYS A 84 -1.79 7.29 -6.88
N ILE A 85 -1.82 6.18 -6.14
CA ILE A 85 -1.00 5.00 -6.45
C ILE A 85 -1.39 4.45 -7.83
N VAL A 86 -2.68 4.27 -8.08
CA VAL A 86 -3.18 3.81 -9.37
C VAL A 86 -2.79 4.77 -10.50
N ASP A 87 -2.97 6.06 -10.30
CA ASP A 87 -2.60 7.08 -11.29
C ASP A 87 -1.10 7.02 -11.61
N GLY A 88 -0.26 6.90 -10.60
CA GLY A 88 1.19 6.77 -10.77
C GLY A 88 1.59 5.53 -11.55
N LEU A 89 0.98 4.39 -11.25
CA LEU A 89 1.24 3.13 -11.96
C LEU A 89 0.67 3.14 -13.38
N SER A 90 -0.51 3.72 -13.61
CA SER A 90 -1.12 3.79 -14.93
C SER A 90 -0.32 4.63 -15.92
N SER A 91 0.40 5.62 -15.44
CA SER A 91 1.26 6.50 -16.24
C SER A 91 2.73 6.08 -16.28
N TYR A 92 3.09 4.99 -15.64
CA TYR A 92 4.47 4.51 -15.56
C TYR A 92 4.99 4.08 -16.94
N LYS A 93 6.21 4.49 -17.30
CA LYS A 93 6.83 4.27 -18.61
C LYS A 93 8.03 3.33 -18.58
N GLN A 94 8.26 2.68 -17.46
CA GLN A 94 9.33 1.70 -17.28
C GLN A 94 8.72 0.40 -16.75
N PRO A 95 9.43 -0.74 -16.86
CA PRO A 95 8.93 -1.99 -16.30
C PRO A 95 8.64 -1.89 -14.81
N VAL A 96 7.49 -2.41 -14.40
CA VAL A 96 7.06 -2.51 -13.01
C VAL A 96 6.82 -3.98 -12.68
N ILE A 97 7.55 -4.51 -11.72
CA ILE A 97 7.39 -5.87 -11.24
C ILE A 97 6.81 -5.83 -9.84
N VAL A 98 5.65 -6.44 -9.66
CA VAL A 98 5.05 -6.67 -8.35
C VAL A 98 5.33 -8.11 -7.95
N TYR A 99 6.03 -8.31 -6.86
CA TYR A 99 6.36 -9.63 -6.34
C TYR A 99 5.72 -9.84 -4.98
N LEU A 100 4.82 -10.83 -4.90
CA LEU A 100 4.27 -11.29 -3.64
C LEU A 100 5.29 -12.19 -2.96
N VAL A 101 5.83 -11.72 -1.84
CA VAL A 101 6.90 -12.40 -1.11
C VAL A 101 6.41 -13.67 -0.42
N PRO A 102 7.29 -14.63 -0.12
CA PRO A 102 6.92 -15.82 0.67
C PRO A 102 6.23 -15.44 1.97
N ASN A 103 5.14 -16.12 2.29
CA ASN A 103 4.28 -15.85 3.44
C ASN A 103 3.67 -14.44 3.48
N GLY A 104 3.83 -13.68 2.37
CA GLY A 104 3.20 -12.39 2.20
C GLY A 104 1.74 -12.49 1.77
N GLU A 105 1.04 -11.38 1.91
CA GLU A 105 -0.35 -11.26 1.51
C GLU A 105 -0.55 -10.03 0.61
N LEU A 106 -1.44 -10.15 -0.36
CA LEU A 106 -1.93 -9.02 -1.12
C LEU A 106 -3.44 -9.18 -1.25
N ARG A 107 -4.20 -8.39 -0.49
CA ARG A 107 -5.65 -8.56 -0.35
C ARG A 107 -6.42 -7.27 -0.52
N GLY A 108 -7.69 -7.39 -0.86
CA GLY A 108 -8.66 -6.30 -0.89
C GLY A 108 -8.22 -5.14 -1.79
N GLY A 109 -8.36 -3.93 -1.27
CA GLY A 109 -7.97 -2.71 -1.97
C GLY A 109 -6.49 -2.64 -2.33
N ALA A 110 -5.63 -3.28 -1.55
CA ALA A 110 -4.20 -3.35 -1.86
C ALA A 110 -3.94 -4.14 -3.16
N TRP A 111 -4.66 -5.22 -3.38
CA TRP A 111 -4.60 -5.93 -4.66
C TRP A 111 -5.03 -5.02 -5.81
N VAL A 112 -6.16 -4.33 -5.65
CA VAL A 112 -6.74 -3.49 -6.69
C VAL A 112 -5.77 -2.42 -7.17
N VAL A 113 -5.02 -1.79 -6.27
CA VAL A 113 -4.08 -0.71 -6.63
C VAL A 113 -2.75 -1.21 -7.20
N LEU A 114 -2.45 -2.51 -7.12
CA LEU A 114 -1.23 -3.12 -7.65
C LEU A 114 -1.50 -4.10 -8.79
N ASP A 115 -2.74 -4.29 -9.18
CA ASP A 115 -3.11 -5.22 -10.26
C ASP A 115 -2.44 -4.82 -11.58
N PRO A 116 -1.77 -5.75 -12.28
CA PRO A 116 -1.13 -5.46 -13.56
C PRO A 116 -2.06 -4.94 -14.66
N SER A 117 -3.37 -5.15 -14.53
CA SER A 117 -4.36 -4.61 -15.46
C SER A 117 -4.41 -3.08 -15.49
N ILE A 118 -3.84 -2.41 -14.47
CA ILE A 118 -3.71 -0.95 -14.42
C ILE A 118 -2.82 -0.44 -15.56
N ASN A 119 -1.75 -1.16 -15.86
CA ASN A 119 -0.81 -0.82 -16.94
C ASN A 119 -0.23 -2.10 -17.54
N PRO A 120 -1.00 -2.83 -18.38
CA PRO A 120 -0.61 -4.16 -18.84
C PRO A 120 0.63 -4.16 -19.73
N GLU A 121 1.00 -3.03 -20.31
CA GLU A 121 2.21 -2.90 -21.13
C GLU A 121 3.49 -2.98 -20.29
N TYR A 122 3.47 -2.41 -19.08
CA TYR A 122 4.67 -2.26 -18.25
C TYR A 122 4.64 -3.09 -16.96
N MET A 123 3.48 -3.49 -16.48
CA MET A 123 3.33 -4.19 -15.21
C MET A 123 3.27 -5.70 -15.37
N SER A 124 3.96 -6.39 -14.48
CA SER A 124 3.91 -7.85 -14.30
C SER A 124 3.82 -8.19 -12.83
N MET A 125 3.16 -9.30 -12.51
CA MET A 125 3.04 -9.78 -11.13
C MET A 125 3.56 -11.20 -11.04
N PHE A 126 4.39 -11.46 -10.03
CA PHE A 126 4.88 -12.79 -9.69
C PHE A 126 4.48 -13.11 -8.27
N VAL A 127 3.98 -14.30 -8.06
CA VAL A 127 3.40 -14.74 -6.80
C VAL A 127 4.19 -15.95 -6.30
N ASP A 128 4.73 -15.85 -5.09
CA ASP A 128 5.36 -16.98 -4.45
C ASP A 128 4.34 -18.04 -4.06
N ASN A 129 4.72 -19.32 -4.11
CA ASN A 129 3.82 -20.43 -3.80
C ASN A 129 3.30 -20.43 -2.37
N GLU A 130 4.02 -19.80 -1.46
CA GLU A 130 3.65 -19.68 -0.05
C GLU A 130 2.94 -18.35 0.26
N SER A 131 2.65 -17.53 -0.76
CA SER A 131 1.94 -16.27 -0.59
C SER A 131 0.43 -16.44 -0.73
N ARG A 132 -0.30 -15.41 -0.29
CA ARG A 132 -1.77 -15.36 -0.38
C ARG A 132 -2.20 -14.08 -1.07
N GLY A 133 -3.07 -14.21 -2.08
CA GLY A 133 -3.54 -13.05 -2.81
C GLY A 133 -4.99 -13.18 -3.25
N GLY A 134 -5.65 -12.05 -3.40
CA GLY A 134 -7.02 -11.95 -3.89
C GLY A 134 -7.74 -10.70 -3.42
N VAL A 135 -8.85 -10.39 -4.06
CA VAL A 135 -9.68 -9.22 -3.71
C VAL A 135 -10.48 -9.47 -2.43
N LEU A 136 -10.96 -10.70 -2.23
CA LEU A 136 -11.73 -11.08 -1.05
C LEU A 136 -10.85 -11.85 -0.05
N GLU A 137 -11.15 -11.69 1.21
CA GLU A 137 -10.54 -12.54 2.23
C GLU A 137 -11.04 -13.99 2.09
N PRO A 138 -10.23 -15.00 2.47
CA PRO A 138 -10.63 -16.40 2.33
C PRO A 138 -11.97 -16.72 3.01
N GLU A 139 -12.23 -16.12 4.16
CA GLU A 139 -13.48 -16.29 4.90
C GLU A 139 -14.68 -15.68 4.15
N GLY A 140 -14.49 -14.53 3.51
CA GLY A 140 -15.51 -13.90 2.69
C GLY A 140 -15.83 -14.67 1.41
N ILE A 141 -14.87 -15.42 0.88
CA ILE A 141 -15.09 -16.29 -0.28
C ILE A 141 -15.98 -17.49 0.10
N VAL A 142 -15.77 -18.05 1.29
CA VAL A 142 -16.56 -19.18 1.79
C VAL A 142 -17.99 -18.75 2.10
N GLU A 143 -18.19 -17.56 2.63
CA GLU A 143 -19.53 -17.02 2.93
C GLU A 143 -20.31 -16.62 1.67
N GLY A 144 -19.63 -16.38 0.56
CA GLY A 144 -20.23 -16.03 -0.73
C GLY A 144 -20.75 -17.21 -1.56
N GLU A 145 -20.50 -18.43 -1.12
CA GLU A 145 -21.01 -19.64 -1.72
C GLU A 145 -22.41 -20.02 -1.11
#